data_5af05d58421a00f732386da251a699ad
#
_entry.id   5af05d58421a00f732386da251a699ad
#
_cell.length_a   1.000
_cell.length_b   1.000
_cell.length_c   1.000
_cell.angle_alpha   90.00
_cell.angle_beta   90.00
_cell.angle_gamma   90.00
#
_symmetry.space_group_name_H-M   'P 1'
#
loop_
_entity.id
_entity.type
_entity.pdbx_description
1 polymer ?
#
loop_
_entity_poly.entity_id
_entity_poly.type
_entity_poly.pdbx_seq_one_letter_code
_entity_poly.pdbx_strand_id
1 'polypeptide(L)'
;VKHADVIFVATPDTVIPSVYEKDIAPNLSAGKTLLFSHGFAVHFDLIDTPDDIDVIMVAPKGPGHTVRSQFVEKKGVPTLIAVDNDATGKAKQTALAWAKGIGGTRAGVFETNFREETVTDLFGEQCVLCGGASALVKAGYEVLVEAGYSPEMAYFECLHELKLIVDLMNESGIAGMRFSISETAEYGDVTVGPKIINESVKNRMRRQLKTIESGKFAKEWVGEFE
;
A
#
# COMPACT_ATOMS: atom_id res chain seq x y z
N VAL A 1 -1.20 -21.25 16.26
CA VAL A 1 -2.00 -21.81 15.15
C VAL A 1 -2.99 -22.86 15.63
N LYS A 2 -2.54 -23.92 16.35
CA LYS A 2 -3.41 -25.05 16.77
C LYS A 2 -4.71 -24.65 17.45
N HIS A 3 -4.70 -23.62 18.29
CA HIS A 3 -5.81 -23.21 19.14
C HIS A 3 -6.59 -21.99 18.60
N ALA A 4 -6.22 -21.47 17.42
CA ALA A 4 -6.86 -20.30 16.82
C ALA A 4 -7.75 -20.73 15.66
N ASP A 5 -8.89 -20.08 15.52
CA ASP A 5 -9.77 -20.24 14.36
C ASP A 5 -9.36 -19.32 13.21
N VAL A 6 -8.86 -18.13 13.54
CA VAL A 6 -8.32 -17.16 12.57
C VAL A 6 -6.84 -16.91 12.86
N ILE A 7 -6.00 -17.08 11.87
CA ILE A 7 -4.55 -16.87 11.93
C ILE A 7 -4.22 -15.63 11.11
N PHE A 8 -3.87 -14.54 11.79
CA PHE A 8 -3.41 -13.32 11.12
C PHE A 8 -1.90 -13.40 10.84
N VAL A 9 -1.55 -13.42 9.56
CA VAL A 9 -0.16 -13.46 9.09
C VAL A 9 0.31 -12.02 8.89
N ALA A 10 1.14 -11.53 9.80
CA ALA A 10 1.64 -10.15 9.84
C ALA A 10 3.18 -10.08 9.89
N THR A 11 3.85 -11.09 9.37
CA THR A 11 5.31 -11.10 9.18
C THR A 11 5.68 -10.42 7.86
N PRO A 12 6.94 -9.95 7.68
CA PRO A 12 7.39 -9.43 6.39
C PRO A 12 7.18 -10.43 5.24
N ASP A 13 6.85 -9.95 4.05
CA ASP A 13 6.50 -10.80 2.90
C ASP A 13 7.58 -11.83 2.55
N THR A 14 8.86 -11.44 2.62
CA THR A 14 10.01 -12.33 2.37
C THR A 14 10.14 -13.47 3.39
N VAL A 15 9.55 -13.32 4.57
CA VAL A 15 9.61 -14.31 5.67
C VAL A 15 8.37 -15.21 5.69
N ILE A 16 7.26 -14.76 5.09
CA ILE A 16 5.99 -15.51 5.09
C ILE A 16 6.16 -16.95 4.62
N PRO A 17 6.85 -17.26 3.50
CA PRO A 17 6.96 -18.63 3.02
C PRO A 17 7.58 -19.56 4.06
N SER A 18 8.68 -19.17 4.67
CA SER A 18 9.38 -19.99 5.68
C SER A 18 8.58 -20.19 6.97
N VAL A 19 7.89 -19.13 7.43
CA VAL A 19 7.00 -19.19 8.60
C VAL A 19 5.76 -20.04 8.29
N TYR A 20 5.22 -19.91 7.09
CA TYR A 20 4.09 -20.70 6.65
C TYR A 20 4.42 -22.19 6.64
N GLU A 21 5.48 -22.58 5.97
CA GLU A 21 5.92 -23.97 5.85
C GLU A 21 6.22 -24.61 7.22
N LYS A 22 6.96 -23.88 8.06
CA LYS A 22 7.47 -24.40 9.33
C LYS A 22 6.44 -24.38 10.46
N ASP A 23 5.69 -23.30 10.60
CA ASP A 23 4.93 -23.02 11.81
C ASP A 23 3.41 -22.99 11.58
N ILE A 24 2.95 -22.63 10.35
CA ILE A 24 1.53 -22.48 10.06
C ILE A 24 0.96 -23.75 9.43
N ALA A 25 1.45 -24.15 8.28
CA ALA A 25 0.90 -25.27 7.49
C ALA A 25 0.76 -26.58 8.30
N PRO A 26 1.75 -27.02 9.10
CA PRO A 26 1.63 -28.26 9.89
C PRO A 26 0.56 -28.20 10.98
N ASN A 27 0.04 -27.02 11.27
CA ASN A 27 -0.92 -26.76 12.35
C ASN A 27 -2.28 -26.26 11.83
N LEU A 28 -2.47 -26.22 10.52
CA LEU A 28 -3.76 -25.93 9.91
C LEU A 28 -4.70 -27.15 10.04
N SER A 29 -5.98 -26.88 10.06
CA SER A 29 -7.04 -27.88 9.96
C SER A 29 -8.26 -27.26 9.27
N ALA A 30 -9.10 -28.11 8.71
CA ALA A 30 -10.32 -27.71 8.02
C ALA A 30 -11.13 -26.68 8.82
N GLY A 31 -11.66 -25.68 8.11
CA GLY A 31 -12.50 -24.63 8.67
C GLY A 31 -11.75 -23.49 9.35
N LYS A 32 -10.43 -23.49 9.42
CA LYS A 32 -9.65 -22.34 9.88
C LYS A 32 -9.60 -21.25 8.80
N THR A 33 -9.24 -20.05 9.22
CA THR A 33 -9.06 -18.90 8.34
C THR A 33 -7.63 -18.39 8.40
N LEU A 34 -6.97 -18.25 7.25
CA LEU A 34 -5.77 -17.43 7.09
C LEU A 34 -6.17 -16.02 6.69
N LEU A 35 -5.65 -15.05 7.41
CA LEU A 35 -5.91 -13.63 7.17
C LEU A 35 -4.60 -12.90 6.90
N PHE A 36 -4.56 -12.15 5.81
CA PHE A 36 -3.44 -11.33 5.38
C PHE A 36 -3.80 -9.84 5.37
N SER A 37 -2.81 -8.96 5.57
CA SER A 37 -2.98 -7.51 5.41
C SER A 37 -2.53 -7.00 4.04
N HIS A 38 -1.91 -7.85 3.23
CA HIS A 38 -1.44 -7.61 1.87
C HIS A 38 -1.43 -8.93 1.11
N GLY A 39 -1.68 -8.89 -0.19
CA GLY A 39 -1.89 -10.09 -0.97
C GLY A 39 -0.63 -10.78 -1.52
N PHE A 40 0.58 -10.28 -1.22
CA PHE A 40 1.84 -10.67 -1.84
C PHE A 40 2.09 -12.18 -1.89
N ALA A 41 2.06 -12.84 -0.74
CA ALA A 41 2.40 -14.26 -0.63
C ALA A 41 1.41 -15.17 -1.37
N VAL A 42 0.12 -14.82 -1.37
CA VAL A 42 -0.94 -15.57 -2.05
C VAL A 42 -0.91 -15.29 -3.55
N HIS A 43 -0.85 -14.00 -3.94
CA HIS A 43 -0.89 -13.61 -5.35
C HIS A 43 0.31 -14.12 -6.18
N PHE A 44 1.48 -14.19 -5.58
CA PHE A 44 2.69 -14.67 -6.26
C PHE A 44 2.99 -16.16 -6.02
N ASP A 45 2.01 -16.92 -5.52
CA ASP A 45 2.10 -18.36 -5.28
C ASP A 45 3.33 -18.76 -4.41
N LEU A 46 3.64 -17.93 -3.40
CA LEU A 46 4.76 -18.20 -2.49
C LEU A 46 4.41 -19.19 -1.36
N ILE A 47 3.13 -19.44 -1.18
CA ILE A 47 2.57 -20.41 -0.22
C ILE A 47 1.49 -21.22 -0.91
N ASP A 48 1.38 -22.49 -0.53
CA ASP A 48 0.34 -23.41 -1.00
C ASP A 48 -0.69 -23.63 0.12
N THR A 49 -1.90 -23.08 -0.07
CA THR A 49 -2.96 -23.11 0.95
C THR A 49 -3.94 -24.26 0.69
N PRO A 50 -4.33 -25.04 1.72
CA PRO A 50 -5.33 -26.10 1.56
C PRO A 50 -6.69 -25.58 1.14
N ASP A 51 -7.43 -26.34 0.35
CA ASP A 51 -8.78 -26.01 -0.14
C ASP A 51 -9.85 -26.00 0.97
N ASP A 52 -9.57 -26.61 2.10
CA ASP A 52 -10.50 -26.78 3.22
C ASP A 52 -10.43 -25.67 4.30
N ILE A 53 -9.72 -24.58 4.01
CA ILE A 53 -9.62 -23.40 4.88
C ILE A 53 -10.07 -22.15 4.14
N ASP A 54 -10.48 -21.12 4.90
CA ASP A 54 -10.70 -19.80 4.32
C ASP A 54 -9.38 -19.05 4.13
N VAL A 55 -9.22 -18.36 3.00
CA VAL A 55 -8.09 -17.45 2.75
C VAL A 55 -8.64 -16.08 2.44
N ILE A 56 -8.38 -15.12 3.32
CA ILE A 56 -8.92 -13.76 3.24
C ILE A 56 -7.84 -12.71 3.39
N MET A 57 -8.12 -11.53 2.86
CA MET A 57 -7.31 -10.35 3.04
C MET A 57 -8.15 -9.22 3.63
N VAL A 58 -7.55 -8.48 4.55
CA VAL A 58 -8.06 -7.21 5.07
C VAL A 58 -6.90 -6.22 5.07
N ALA A 59 -6.88 -5.36 4.06
CA ALA A 59 -5.77 -4.46 3.74
C ALA A 59 -6.16 -2.98 3.99
N PRO A 60 -5.86 -2.42 5.16
CA PRO A 60 -6.02 -0.98 5.38
C PRO A 60 -5.05 -0.19 4.48
N LYS A 61 -5.54 0.85 3.82
CA LYS A 61 -4.72 1.70 2.95
C LYS A 61 -4.00 2.78 3.77
N GLY A 62 -2.99 2.35 4.50
CA GLY A 62 -2.11 3.19 5.31
C GLY A 62 -1.19 2.38 6.22
N PRO A 63 -0.08 2.97 6.68
CA PRO A 63 0.86 2.33 7.58
C PRO A 63 0.20 1.86 8.89
N GLY A 64 0.66 0.75 9.46
CA GLY A 64 0.03 0.11 10.63
C GLY A 64 -0.11 1.03 11.85
N HIS A 65 0.88 1.87 12.12
CA HIS A 65 0.81 2.86 13.21
C HIS A 65 -0.25 3.95 12.95
N THR A 66 -0.49 4.31 11.67
CA THR A 66 -1.55 5.24 11.27
C THR A 66 -2.94 4.60 11.45
N VAL A 67 -3.10 3.32 11.10
CA VAL A 67 -4.33 2.57 11.37
C VAL A 67 -4.65 2.61 12.87
N ARG A 68 -3.64 2.42 13.72
CA ARG A 68 -3.81 2.47 15.17
C ARG A 68 -4.17 3.88 15.68
N SER A 69 -3.49 4.93 15.22
CA SER A 69 -3.78 6.30 15.65
C SER A 69 -5.19 6.73 15.22
N GLN A 70 -5.57 6.46 13.98
CA GLN A 70 -6.92 6.75 13.49
C GLN A 70 -8.01 5.98 14.26
N PHE A 71 -7.73 4.72 14.64
CA PHE A 71 -8.64 3.97 15.50
C PHE A 71 -8.84 4.62 16.87
N VAL A 72 -7.75 5.06 17.52
CA VAL A 72 -7.79 5.73 18.83
C VAL A 72 -8.56 7.05 18.76
N GLU A 73 -8.40 7.80 17.66
CA GLU A 73 -9.13 9.04 17.38
C GLU A 73 -10.60 8.81 16.98
N LYS A 74 -11.09 7.56 17.04
CA LYS A 74 -12.45 7.16 16.60
C LYS A 74 -12.72 7.39 15.11
N LYS A 75 -11.67 7.59 14.33
CA LYS A 75 -11.66 7.59 12.87
C LYS A 75 -11.33 6.20 12.34
N GLY A 76 -11.16 6.07 11.04
CA GLY A 76 -10.75 4.83 10.38
C GLY A 76 -9.84 5.12 9.18
N VAL A 77 -9.24 4.08 8.66
CA VAL A 77 -8.52 4.09 7.39
C VAL A 77 -9.33 3.29 6.38
N PRO A 78 -9.53 3.76 5.14
CA PRO A 78 -10.17 2.96 4.10
C PRO A 78 -9.51 1.59 3.99
N THR A 79 -10.33 0.55 3.93
CA THR A 79 -9.85 -0.83 4.04
C THR A 79 -10.38 -1.65 2.88
N LEU A 80 -9.51 -2.37 2.21
CA LEU A 80 -9.88 -3.34 1.19
C LEU A 80 -10.08 -4.72 1.83
N ILE A 81 -11.06 -5.47 1.32
CA ILE A 81 -11.24 -6.88 1.68
C ILE A 81 -11.25 -7.73 0.41
N ALA A 82 -10.67 -8.92 0.51
CA ALA A 82 -10.72 -9.93 -0.55
C ALA A 82 -10.87 -11.33 0.04
N VAL A 83 -11.44 -12.21 -0.75
CA VAL A 83 -11.56 -13.64 -0.47
C VAL A 83 -10.89 -14.38 -1.62
N ASP A 84 -9.91 -15.21 -1.31
CA ASP A 84 -9.26 -16.10 -2.25
C ASP A 84 -9.94 -17.47 -2.23
N ASN A 85 -10.12 -18.03 -1.02
CA ASN A 85 -10.85 -19.28 -0.80
C ASN A 85 -11.90 -19.11 0.30
N ASP A 86 -13.11 -19.64 0.08
CA ASP A 86 -14.25 -19.63 1.02
C ASP A 86 -14.74 -21.05 1.30
N ALA A 87 -13.92 -21.83 2.02
CA ALA A 87 -14.24 -23.21 2.36
C ALA A 87 -15.42 -23.34 3.34
N THR A 88 -15.59 -22.34 4.21
CA THR A 88 -16.64 -22.37 5.26
C THR A 88 -17.95 -21.72 4.81
N GLY A 89 -17.98 -20.97 3.71
CA GLY A 89 -19.09 -20.11 3.31
C GLY A 89 -19.23 -18.84 4.17
N LYS A 90 -18.20 -18.51 4.99
CA LYS A 90 -18.20 -17.37 5.92
C LYS A 90 -17.00 -16.44 5.74
N ALA A 91 -16.13 -16.72 4.82
CA ALA A 91 -14.88 -15.98 4.61
C ALA A 91 -15.09 -14.46 4.50
N LYS A 92 -16.03 -14.02 3.67
CA LYS A 92 -16.39 -12.60 3.54
C LYS A 92 -16.91 -11.98 4.83
N GLN A 93 -17.73 -12.71 5.61
CA GLN A 93 -18.25 -12.22 6.87
C GLN A 93 -17.12 -12.04 7.91
N THR A 94 -16.16 -12.96 7.92
CA THR A 94 -14.97 -12.89 8.77
C THR A 94 -14.11 -11.68 8.40
N ALA A 95 -13.87 -11.45 7.10
CA ALA A 95 -13.14 -10.29 6.62
C ALA A 95 -13.80 -8.97 7.02
N LEU A 96 -15.14 -8.86 6.86
CA LEU A 96 -15.90 -7.69 7.26
C LEU A 96 -15.88 -7.47 8.79
N ALA A 97 -15.97 -8.54 9.57
CA ALA A 97 -15.88 -8.45 11.03
C ALA A 97 -14.49 -7.96 11.47
N TRP A 98 -13.42 -8.44 10.84
CA TRP A 98 -12.07 -7.97 11.11
C TRP A 98 -11.88 -6.51 10.71
N ALA A 99 -12.31 -6.11 9.51
CA ALA A 99 -12.27 -4.71 9.04
C ALA A 99 -13.02 -3.78 10.00
N LYS A 100 -14.18 -4.21 10.54
CA LYS A 100 -14.93 -3.48 11.57
C LYS A 100 -14.11 -3.39 12.86
N GLY A 101 -13.49 -4.49 13.29
CA GLY A 101 -12.69 -4.57 14.52
C GLY A 101 -11.51 -3.60 14.53
N ILE A 102 -10.86 -3.37 13.39
CA ILE A 102 -9.76 -2.41 13.24
C ILE A 102 -10.22 -0.98 12.92
N GLY A 103 -11.53 -0.74 12.80
CA GLY A 103 -12.13 0.58 12.56
C GLY A 103 -12.26 0.97 11.09
N GLY A 104 -11.93 0.09 10.15
CA GLY A 104 -12.01 0.35 8.70
C GLY A 104 -13.41 0.76 8.23
N THR A 105 -14.45 0.21 8.82
CA THR A 105 -15.86 0.55 8.49
C THR A 105 -16.22 2.01 8.77
N ARG A 106 -15.44 2.74 9.55
CA ARG A 106 -15.67 4.17 9.80
C ARG A 106 -15.25 5.05 8.63
N ALA A 107 -14.30 4.59 7.82
CA ALA A 107 -13.82 5.29 6.63
C ALA A 107 -14.37 4.70 5.32
N GLY A 108 -14.67 3.41 5.33
CA GLY A 108 -15.20 2.66 4.20
C GLY A 108 -14.47 1.34 3.98
N VAL A 109 -15.22 0.31 3.58
CA VAL A 109 -14.68 -1.00 3.23
C VAL A 109 -15.06 -1.31 1.79
N PHE A 110 -14.07 -1.66 0.96
CA PHE A 110 -14.24 -1.94 -0.44
C PHE A 110 -13.81 -3.39 -0.73
N GLU A 111 -14.59 -4.07 -1.53
CA GLU A 111 -14.30 -5.43 -1.98
C GLU A 111 -13.41 -5.38 -3.22
N THR A 112 -12.38 -6.22 -3.25
CA THR A 112 -11.43 -6.39 -4.33
C THR A 112 -11.00 -7.86 -4.43
N ASN A 113 -9.88 -8.14 -5.05
CA ASN A 113 -9.24 -9.46 -5.10
C ASN A 113 -7.75 -9.34 -4.79
N PHE A 114 -7.11 -10.46 -4.45
CA PHE A 114 -5.70 -10.50 -4.08
C PHE A 114 -4.78 -9.91 -5.16
N ARG A 115 -5.03 -10.22 -6.44
CA ARG A 115 -4.22 -9.70 -7.55
C ARG A 115 -4.33 -8.17 -7.66
N GLU A 116 -5.54 -7.64 -7.65
CA GLU A 116 -5.76 -6.20 -7.83
C GLU A 116 -5.14 -5.41 -6.68
N GLU A 117 -5.39 -5.84 -5.44
CA GLU A 117 -4.78 -5.20 -4.27
C GLU A 117 -3.26 -5.24 -4.35
N THR A 118 -2.65 -6.42 -4.53
CA THR A 118 -1.20 -6.59 -4.55
C THR A 118 -0.53 -5.76 -5.64
N VAL A 119 -1.04 -5.83 -6.87
CA VAL A 119 -0.44 -5.10 -7.99
C VAL A 119 -0.58 -3.59 -7.82
N THR A 120 -1.74 -3.10 -7.40
CA THR A 120 -1.96 -1.65 -7.25
C THR A 120 -1.24 -1.08 -6.03
N ASP A 121 -1.14 -1.82 -4.95
CA ASP A 121 -0.38 -1.43 -3.75
C ASP A 121 1.12 -1.30 -4.05
N LEU A 122 1.72 -2.36 -4.59
CA LEU A 122 3.13 -2.35 -5.00
C LEU A 122 3.43 -1.24 -6.02
N PHE A 123 2.56 -1.02 -6.99
CA PHE A 123 2.72 0.06 -7.95
C PHE A 123 2.64 1.42 -7.27
N GLY A 124 1.64 1.62 -6.40
CA GLY A 124 1.41 2.87 -5.68
C GLY A 124 2.59 3.25 -4.80
N GLU A 125 3.10 2.32 -3.99
CA GLU A 125 4.23 2.59 -3.11
C GLU A 125 5.54 2.85 -3.87
N GLN A 126 5.81 2.09 -4.94
CA GLN A 126 7.05 2.23 -5.70
C GLN A 126 7.05 3.47 -6.60
N CYS A 127 5.98 3.70 -7.34
CA CYS A 127 5.94 4.75 -8.35
C CYS A 127 5.48 6.12 -7.83
N VAL A 128 4.73 6.16 -6.72
CA VAL A 128 4.08 7.40 -6.25
C VAL A 128 4.37 7.68 -4.78
N LEU A 129 3.87 6.82 -3.86
CA LEU A 129 3.76 7.14 -2.44
C LEU A 129 5.11 7.20 -1.72
N CYS A 130 5.98 6.23 -1.97
CA CYS A 130 7.29 6.13 -1.33
C CYS A 130 8.41 6.43 -2.34
N GLY A 131 8.60 5.59 -3.34
CA GLY A 131 9.69 5.74 -4.29
C GLY A 131 9.61 7.01 -5.12
N GLY A 132 8.45 7.28 -5.74
CA GLY A 132 8.24 8.47 -6.56
C GLY A 132 8.37 9.76 -5.77
N ALA A 133 7.64 9.89 -4.67
CA ALA A 133 7.64 11.11 -3.86
C ALA A 133 9.01 11.42 -3.25
N SER A 134 9.70 10.43 -2.67
CA SER A 134 11.02 10.65 -2.08
C SER A 134 12.07 11.00 -3.14
N ALA A 135 12.03 10.38 -4.32
CA ALA A 135 12.94 10.73 -5.42
C ALA A 135 12.68 12.15 -5.95
N LEU A 136 11.41 12.58 -6.06
CA LEU A 136 11.06 13.94 -6.48
C LEU A 136 11.57 14.98 -5.48
N VAL A 137 11.31 14.77 -4.19
CA VAL A 137 11.79 15.65 -3.10
C VAL A 137 13.30 15.76 -3.12
N LYS A 138 14.00 14.63 -3.19
CA LYS A 138 15.46 14.59 -3.24
C LYS A 138 16.01 15.34 -4.45
N ALA A 139 15.46 15.11 -5.62
CA ALA A 139 15.91 15.80 -6.84
C ALA A 139 15.70 17.33 -6.75
N GLY A 140 14.55 17.78 -6.25
CA GLY A 140 14.29 19.22 -6.04
C GLY A 140 15.26 19.85 -5.05
N TYR A 141 15.49 19.18 -3.92
CA TYR A 141 16.46 19.61 -2.93
C TYR A 141 17.88 19.73 -3.50
N GLU A 142 18.35 18.69 -4.18
CA GLU A 142 19.71 18.65 -4.77
C GLU A 142 19.91 19.78 -5.78
N VAL A 143 18.96 20.01 -6.68
CA VAL A 143 19.01 21.08 -7.69
C VAL A 143 19.12 22.47 -7.05
N LEU A 144 18.39 22.73 -5.97
CA LEU A 144 18.47 24.02 -5.28
C LEU A 144 19.82 24.22 -4.58
N VAL A 145 20.32 23.19 -3.90
CA VAL A 145 21.62 23.25 -3.21
C VAL A 145 22.79 23.40 -4.21
N GLU A 146 22.76 22.67 -5.33
CA GLU A 146 23.73 22.79 -6.41
C GLU A 146 23.73 24.19 -7.04
N ALA A 147 22.57 24.84 -7.10
CA ALA A 147 22.43 26.22 -7.57
C ALA A 147 22.90 27.28 -6.55
N GLY A 148 23.33 26.87 -5.34
CA GLY A 148 23.88 27.73 -4.31
C GLY A 148 22.85 28.27 -3.29
N TYR A 149 21.63 27.77 -3.30
CA TYR A 149 20.64 28.08 -2.25
C TYR A 149 20.97 27.34 -0.96
N SER A 150 20.54 27.88 0.19
CA SER A 150 20.84 27.25 1.46
C SER A 150 20.09 25.91 1.62
N PRO A 151 20.70 24.89 2.21
CA PRO A 151 20.06 23.60 2.49
C PRO A 151 18.77 23.72 3.31
N GLU A 152 18.70 24.67 4.21
CA GLU A 152 17.51 24.91 5.04
C GLU A 152 16.33 25.38 4.19
N MET A 153 16.54 26.32 3.26
CA MET A 153 15.49 26.75 2.36
C MET A 153 15.05 25.64 1.41
N ALA A 154 16.00 24.89 0.85
CA ALA A 154 15.71 23.74 0.01
C ALA A 154 14.89 22.67 0.77
N TYR A 155 15.18 22.44 2.05
CA TYR A 155 14.41 21.53 2.91
C TYR A 155 12.98 22.02 3.12
N PHE A 156 12.78 23.28 3.50
CA PHE A 156 11.44 23.82 3.73
C PHE A 156 10.58 23.77 2.48
N GLU A 157 11.11 24.20 1.34
CA GLU A 157 10.38 24.28 0.07
C GLU A 157 10.09 22.93 -0.56
N CYS A 158 11.06 21.99 -0.52
CA CYS A 158 10.91 20.70 -1.22
C CYS A 158 10.32 19.59 -0.36
N LEU A 159 10.43 19.66 0.98
CA LEU A 159 9.99 18.58 1.86
C LEU A 159 8.96 19.02 2.90
N HIS A 160 9.28 20.05 3.71
CA HIS A 160 8.42 20.39 4.84
C HIS A 160 7.02 20.83 4.38
N GLU A 161 6.96 21.71 3.40
CA GLU A 161 5.70 22.25 2.90
C GLU A 161 4.89 21.24 2.07
N LEU A 162 5.55 20.24 1.47
CA LEU A 162 4.87 19.19 0.70
C LEU A 162 3.74 18.52 1.48
N LYS A 163 3.92 18.31 2.79
CA LYS A 163 2.86 17.74 3.65
C LYS A 163 1.58 18.56 3.60
N LEU A 164 1.70 19.88 3.68
CA LEU A 164 0.53 20.78 3.68
C LEU A 164 -0.21 20.75 2.35
N ILE A 165 0.51 20.67 1.24
CA ILE A 165 -0.06 20.52 -0.09
C ILE A 165 -0.73 19.14 -0.26
N VAL A 166 -0.10 18.08 0.25
CA VAL A 166 -0.69 16.73 0.21
C VAL A 166 -1.95 16.65 1.10
N ASP A 167 -1.97 17.31 2.24
CA ASP A 167 -3.17 17.42 3.07
C ASP A 167 -4.33 18.06 2.31
N LEU A 168 -4.11 19.17 1.57
CA LEU A 168 -5.12 19.80 0.72
C LEU A 168 -5.62 18.84 -0.39
N MET A 169 -4.70 18.11 -1.03
CA MET A 169 -5.09 17.10 -2.02
C MET A 169 -5.94 15.97 -1.41
N ASN A 170 -5.62 15.57 -0.20
CA ASN A 170 -6.36 14.51 0.52
C ASN A 170 -7.76 14.99 0.93
N GLU A 171 -7.89 16.23 1.35
CA GLU A 171 -9.17 16.80 1.81
C GLU A 171 -10.16 17.09 0.67
N SER A 172 -9.67 17.59 -0.46
CA SER A 172 -10.54 18.16 -1.51
C SER A 172 -10.12 17.81 -2.95
N GLY A 173 -9.18 16.86 -3.10
CA GLY A 173 -8.63 16.47 -4.39
C GLY A 173 -7.70 17.54 -4.98
N ILE A 174 -7.12 17.23 -6.15
CA ILE A 174 -6.21 18.16 -6.87
C ILE A 174 -6.90 19.49 -7.22
N ALA A 175 -8.17 19.44 -7.58
CA ALA A 175 -8.92 20.67 -7.91
C ALA A 175 -9.11 21.57 -6.69
N GLY A 176 -9.42 20.99 -5.52
CA GLY A 176 -9.55 21.74 -4.27
C GLY A 176 -8.21 22.29 -3.76
N MET A 177 -7.15 21.53 -3.91
CA MET A 177 -5.79 22.02 -3.64
C MET A 177 -5.46 23.24 -4.50
N ARG A 178 -5.69 23.18 -5.82
CA ARG A 178 -5.50 24.32 -6.75
C ARG A 178 -6.29 25.56 -6.34
N PHE A 179 -7.53 25.39 -5.95
CA PHE A 179 -8.37 26.49 -5.45
C PHE A 179 -7.80 27.15 -4.18
N SER A 180 -7.05 26.41 -3.37
CA SER A 180 -6.53 26.86 -2.07
C SER A 180 -5.13 27.49 -2.13
N ILE A 181 -4.40 27.32 -3.23
CA ILE A 181 -3.06 27.87 -3.43
C ILE A 181 -3.11 29.21 -4.18
N SER A 182 -1.96 29.91 -4.28
CA SER A 182 -1.87 31.14 -5.04
C SER A 182 -1.99 30.92 -6.55
N GLU A 183 -2.47 31.92 -7.28
CA GLU A 183 -2.55 31.91 -8.77
C GLU A 183 -1.18 31.64 -9.41
N THR A 184 -0.09 32.11 -8.79
CA THR A 184 1.29 31.86 -9.25
C THR A 184 1.67 30.38 -9.10
N ALA A 185 1.30 29.76 -7.97
CA ALA A 185 1.56 28.33 -7.72
C ALA A 185 0.70 27.46 -8.64
N GLU A 186 -0.58 27.80 -8.86
CA GLU A 186 -1.46 27.10 -9.79
C GLU A 186 -0.92 27.18 -11.23
N TYR A 187 -0.47 28.34 -11.66
CA TYR A 187 0.13 28.49 -12.99
C TYR A 187 1.39 27.61 -13.14
N GLY A 188 2.24 27.56 -12.13
CA GLY A 188 3.40 26.66 -12.08
C GLY A 188 3.00 25.18 -12.16
N ASP A 189 2.02 24.77 -11.38
CA ASP A 189 1.50 23.39 -11.39
C ASP A 189 1.04 22.97 -12.78
N VAL A 190 0.16 23.72 -13.42
CA VAL A 190 -0.42 23.33 -14.72
C VAL A 190 0.55 23.48 -15.89
N THR A 191 1.56 24.35 -15.80
CA THR A 191 2.51 24.60 -16.91
C THR A 191 3.84 23.88 -16.77
N VAL A 192 4.32 23.64 -15.55
CA VAL A 192 5.61 23.01 -15.27
C VAL A 192 5.46 21.55 -14.88
N GLY A 193 4.45 21.21 -14.07
CA GLY A 193 4.20 19.84 -13.64
C GLY A 193 4.24 18.81 -14.79
N PRO A 194 3.51 19.02 -15.91
CA PRO A 194 3.55 18.09 -17.04
C PRO A 194 4.89 18.02 -17.77
N LYS A 195 5.78 18.98 -17.60
CA LYS A 195 7.15 18.93 -18.16
C LYS A 195 8.07 18.07 -17.31
N ILE A 196 7.88 18.07 -16.00
CA ILE A 196 8.64 17.24 -15.06
C ILE A 196 8.11 15.79 -15.10
N ILE A 197 6.81 15.59 -14.89
CA ILE A 197 6.16 14.27 -14.98
C ILE A 197 5.55 14.11 -16.37
N ASN A 198 6.41 13.93 -17.33
CA ASN A 198 6.06 13.83 -18.76
C ASN A 198 5.78 12.39 -19.20
N GLU A 199 5.54 12.18 -20.49
CA GLU A 199 5.26 10.85 -21.07
C GLU A 199 6.45 9.86 -20.90
N SER A 200 7.69 10.33 -20.83
CA SER A 200 8.85 9.49 -20.54
C SER A 200 8.78 8.89 -19.13
N VAL A 201 8.31 9.70 -18.13
CA VAL A 201 8.09 9.21 -16.75
C VAL A 201 6.95 8.19 -16.73
N LYS A 202 5.82 8.48 -17.39
CA LYS A 202 4.69 7.52 -17.50
C LYS A 202 5.12 6.20 -18.15
N ASN A 203 6.00 6.25 -19.15
CA ASN A 203 6.53 5.05 -19.78
C ASN A 203 7.42 4.22 -18.84
N ARG A 204 8.14 4.86 -17.92
CA ARG A 204 8.86 4.15 -16.84
C ARG A 204 7.89 3.50 -15.86
N MET A 205 6.84 4.21 -15.45
CA MET A 205 5.78 3.66 -14.60
C MET A 205 5.08 2.44 -15.25
N ARG A 206 4.75 2.51 -16.55
CA ARG A 206 4.18 1.37 -17.29
C ARG A 206 5.12 0.16 -17.32
N ARG A 207 6.42 0.37 -17.44
CA ARG A 207 7.40 -0.72 -17.37
C ARG A 207 7.47 -1.32 -15.97
N GLN A 208 7.45 -0.47 -14.93
CA GLN A 208 7.42 -0.94 -13.55
C GLN A 208 6.17 -1.76 -13.25
N LEU A 209 5.00 -1.31 -13.71
CA LEU A 209 3.76 -2.07 -13.59
C LEU A 209 3.90 -3.47 -14.20
N LYS A 210 4.45 -3.57 -15.42
CA LYS A 210 4.70 -4.88 -16.07
C LYS A 210 5.69 -5.76 -15.28
N THR A 211 6.69 -5.16 -14.65
CA THR A 211 7.65 -5.88 -13.79
C THR A 211 6.95 -6.47 -12.56
N ILE A 212 6.01 -5.74 -11.97
CA ILE A 212 5.17 -6.22 -10.87
C ILE A 212 4.24 -7.34 -11.35
N GLU A 213 3.43 -7.07 -12.39
CA GLU A 213 2.43 -8.02 -12.92
C GLU A 213 3.04 -9.36 -13.37
N SER A 214 4.27 -9.34 -13.85
CA SER A 214 4.99 -10.56 -14.29
C SER A 214 5.59 -11.38 -13.14
N GLY A 215 5.49 -10.92 -11.89
CA GLY A 215 6.14 -11.53 -10.74
C GLY A 215 7.67 -11.35 -10.70
N LYS A 216 8.25 -10.60 -11.66
CA LYS A 216 9.71 -10.37 -11.68
C LYS A 216 10.18 -9.63 -10.43
N PHE A 217 9.45 -8.58 -10.02
CA PHE A 217 9.75 -7.85 -8.78
C PHE A 217 9.70 -8.77 -7.56
N ALA A 218 8.68 -9.62 -7.44
CA ALA A 218 8.55 -10.55 -6.32
C ALA A 218 9.74 -11.53 -6.23
N LYS A 219 10.18 -12.07 -7.37
CA LYS A 219 11.35 -12.96 -7.42
C LYS A 219 12.65 -12.24 -7.03
N GLU A 220 12.85 -11.01 -7.51
CA GLU A 220 14.02 -10.21 -7.16
C GLU A 220 14.04 -9.90 -5.66
N TRP A 221 12.89 -9.48 -5.11
CA TRP A 221 12.78 -9.13 -3.70
C TRP A 221 12.97 -10.31 -2.75
N VAL A 222 12.36 -11.45 -3.03
CA VAL A 222 12.53 -12.65 -2.22
C VAL A 222 13.96 -13.17 -2.34
N GLY A 223 14.56 -13.16 -3.54
CA GLY A 223 15.92 -13.63 -3.76
C GLY A 223 17.02 -12.76 -3.12
N GLU A 224 16.74 -11.52 -2.72
CA GLU A 224 17.69 -10.71 -1.94
C GLU A 224 17.77 -11.14 -0.46
N PHE A 225 16.82 -11.96 0.01
CA PHE A 225 16.76 -12.44 1.40
C PHE A 225 17.21 -13.89 1.58
N GLU A 226 17.45 -14.62 0.50
CA GLU A 226 18.05 -15.97 0.51
C GLU A 226 19.59 -15.88 0.55
#